data_c108e467b82f7cb66f21314524c10633
#
_entry.id   c108e467b82f7cb66f21314524c10633
#
_cell.length_a   1.000
_cell.length_b   1.000
_cell.length_c   1.000
_cell.angle_alpha   90.00
_cell.angle_beta   90.00
_cell.angle_gamma   90.00
#
_symmetry.space_group_name_H-M   'P 1'
#
loop_
_entity.id
_entity.type
_entity.pdbx_description
1 polymer ?
#
loop_
_entity_poly.entity_id
_entity_poly.type
_entity_poly.pdbx_seq_one_letter_code
_entity_poly.pdbx_strand_id
1 'polypeptide(L)'
;MFYPSPMDRTLKSMLTRWAKDSKRTLSYLHSSDFTLYRDVADIRTTNLEDAVSRLNSAYSAEGVSITSDDRQIVVRLRTGGDGVGGGADTP
;
A
#
# COMPACT_ATOMS: atom_id res chain seq x y z
N MET A 1 -7.76 5.03 13.51
CA MET A 1 -6.96 3.80 13.51
C MET A 1 -7.07 3.14 12.14
N PHE A 2 -5.96 2.62 11.65
CA PHE A 2 -5.89 1.98 10.33
C PHE A 2 -5.76 0.49 10.49
N TYR A 3 -6.71 -0.24 9.93
CA TYR A 3 -6.78 -1.68 10.03
C TYR A 3 -7.63 -2.21 8.88
N PRO A 4 -7.41 -3.48 8.46
CA PRO A 4 -8.29 -4.10 7.47
C PRO A 4 -9.65 -4.38 8.10
N SER A 5 -10.70 -4.10 7.36
CA SER A 5 -12.07 -4.41 7.77
C SER A 5 -12.60 -5.56 6.92
N PRO A 6 -13.46 -6.43 7.46
CA PRO A 6 -14.10 -7.46 6.64
C PRO A 6 -14.85 -6.91 5.42
N MET A 7 -15.23 -5.65 5.45
CA MET A 7 -15.92 -5.02 4.33
C MET A 7 -14.99 -4.52 3.24
N ASP A 8 -13.70 -4.50 3.47
CA ASP A 8 -12.76 -3.91 2.51
C ASP A 8 -12.54 -4.80 1.28
N ARG A 9 -12.42 -6.10 1.46
CA ARG A 9 -12.23 -7.10 0.41
C ARG A 9 -10.93 -6.97 -0.37
N THR A 10 -10.60 -5.78 -0.86
CA THR A 10 -9.43 -5.57 -1.70
C THR A 10 -8.56 -4.45 -1.17
N LEU A 11 -7.31 -4.46 -1.63
CA LEU A 11 -6.32 -3.43 -1.29
C LEU A 11 -6.83 -2.04 -1.66
N LYS A 12 -7.36 -1.88 -2.87
CA LYS A 12 -7.85 -0.58 -3.33
C LYS A 12 -9.00 -0.07 -2.46
N SER A 13 -9.94 -0.94 -2.12
CA SER A 13 -11.07 -0.57 -1.26
C SER A 13 -10.60 -0.15 0.12
N MET A 14 -9.67 -0.89 0.71
CA MET A 14 -9.14 -0.55 2.02
C MET A 14 -8.39 0.78 2.00
N LEU A 15 -7.56 1.00 0.99
CA LEU A 15 -6.80 2.24 0.88
C LEU A 15 -7.70 3.43 0.58
N THR A 16 -8.79 3.23 -0.15
CA THR A 16 -9.79 4.27 -0.38
C THR A 16 -10.37 4.73 0.97
N ARG A 17 -10.70 3.77 1.83
CA ARG A 17 -11.22 4.08 3.16
C ARG A 17 -10.17 4.77 4.03
N TRP A 18 -8.93 4.26 4.00
CA TRP A 18 -7.83 4.86 4.78
C TRP A 18 -7.54 6.29 4.33
N ALA A 19 -7.56 6.53 3.03
CA ALA A 19 -7.35 7.88 2.48
C ALA A 19 -8.44 8.83 2.97
N LYS A 20 -9.69 8.39 2.89
CA LYS A 20 -10.82 9.18 3.35
C LYS A 20 -10.71 9.50 4.85
N ASP A 21 -10.40 8.49 5.65
CA ASP A 21 -10.30 8.65 7.11
C ASP A 21 -9.16 9.57 7.51
N SER A 22 -8.10 9.64 6.72
CA SER A 22 -6.94 10.49 6.98
C SER A 22 -6.98 11.80 6.21
N LYS A 23 -8.06 12.06 5.48
CA LYS A 23 -8.24 13.27 4.65
C LYS A 23 -7.15 13.41 3.59
N ARG A 24 -6.78 12.29 3.00
CA ARG A 24 -5.81 12.22 1.90
C ARG A 24 -6.49 11.75 0.63
N THR A 25 -5.81 11.96 -0.49
CA THR A 25 -6.25 11.45 -1.79
C THR A 25 -5.56 10.11 -2.05
N LEU A 26 -6.27 9.18 -2.65
CA LEU A 26 -5.67 7.94 -3.11
C LEU A 26 -5.34 8.07 -4.59
N SER A 27 -4.06 7.87 -4.93
CA SER A 27 -3.60 7.77 -6.31
C SER A 27 -3.25 6.31 -6.59
N TYR A 28 -4.19 5.57 -7.15
CA TYR A 28 -4.01 4.15 -7.44
C TYR A 28 -3.58 3.99 -8.89
N LEU A 29 -2.26 3.90 -9.09
CA LEU A 29 -1.64 3.91 -10.41
C LEU A 29 -1.26 2.53 -10.91
N HIS A 30 -1.56 1.50 -10.14
CA HIS A 30 -1.33 0.11 -10.54
C HIS A 30 -2.53 -0.39 -11.32
N SER A 31 -2.27 -1.18 -12.38
CA SER A 31 -3.33 -1.69 -13.24
C SER A 31 -4.16 -2.80 -12.60
N SER A 32 -3.67 -3.41 -11.53
CA SER A 32 -4.34 -4.52 -10.85
C SER A 32 -4.79 -4.12 -9.46
N ASP A 33 -5.88 -4.74 -9.00
CA ASP A 33 -6.27 -4.70 -7.60
C ASP A 33 -5.88 -6.04 -6.96
N PHE A 34 -5.75 -6.05 -5.64
CA PHE A 34 -5.27 -7.22 -4.92
C PHE A 34 -6.25 -7.58 -3.81
N THR A 35 -6.52 -8.87 -3.62
CA THR A 35 -7.29 -9.30 -2.46
C THR A 35 -6.46 -9.12 -1.19
N LEU A 36 -7.16 -8.84 -0.10
CA LEU A 36 -6.52 -8.77 1.21
C LEU A 36 -6.29 -10.21 1.71
N TYR A 37 -5.13 -10.42 2.32
CA TYR A 37 -4.79 -11.74 2.80
C TYR A 37 -4.24 -11.65 4.23
N ARG A 38 -3.92 -12.82 4.78
CA ARG A 38 -3.60 -12.98 6.20
C ARG A 38 -2.50 -12.04 6.70
N ASP A 39 -1.50 -11.81 5.87
CA ASP A 39 -0.35 -10.99 6.29
C ASP A 39 -0.73 -9.54 6.61
N VAL A 40 -1.85 -9.06 6.08
CA VAL A 40 -2.31 -7.71 6.39
C VAL A 40 -3.32 -7.67 7.52
N ALA A 41 -3.84 -8.82 7.94
CA ALA A 41 -4.89 -8.88 8.94
C ALA A 41 -4.46 -8.31 10.30
N ASP A 42 -3.17 -8.35 10.59
CA ASP A 42 -2.63 -7.90 11.87
C ASP A 42 -2.27 -6.42 11.88
N ILE A 43 -2.41 -5.72 10.77
CA ILE A 43 -2.12 -4.28 10.74
C ILE A 43 -3.17 -3.55 11.56
N ARG A 44 -2.71 -2.83 12.56
CA ARG A 44 -3.60 -2.08 13.45
C ARG A 44 -2.77 -0.98 14.11
N THR A 45 -2.96 0.25 13.65
CA THR A 45 -2.17 1.38 14.14
C THR A 45 -2.92 2.68 13.90
N THR A 46 -2.61 3.69 14.72
CA THR A 46 -3.17 5.03 14.54
C THR A 46 -2.31 5.90 13.61
N ASN A 47 -1.15 5.39 13.20
CA ASN A 47 -0.20 6.12 12.36
C ASN A 47 -0.29 5.61 10.92
N LEU A 48 -0.69 6.49 9.99
CA LEU A 48 -0.89 6.09 8.59
C LEU A 48 0.43 5.66 7.94
N GLU A 49 1.54 6.37 8.21
CA GLU A 49 2.84 6.02 7.63
C GLU A 49 3.26 4.61 8.06
N ASP A 50 3.02 4.27 9.32
CA ASP A 50 3.32 2.92 9.82
C ASP A 50 2.44 1.88 9.14
N ALA A 51 1.15 2.16 9.01
CA ALA A 51 0.21 1.26 8.34
C ALA A 51 0.62 1.02 6.89
N VAL A 52 0.95 2.09 6.17
CA VAL A 52 1.37 2.02 4.76
C VAL A 52 2.69 1.27 4.63
N SER A 53 3.63 1.50 5.53
CA SER A 53 4.92 0.80 5.52
C SER A 53 4.73 -0.71 5.69
N ARG A 54 3.89 -1.11 6.63
CA ARG A 54 3.58 -2.52 6.86
C ARG A 54 2.91 -3.15 5.64
N LEU A 55 1.98 -2.41 5.05
CA LEU A 55 1.28 -2.85 3.86
C LEU A 55 2.23 -3.00 2.67
N ASN A 56 3.12 -2.03 2.48
CA ASN A 56 4.12 -2.09 1.43
C ASN A 56 5.01 -3.33 1.57
N SER A 57 5.41 -3.66 2.79
CA SER A 57 6.19 -4.86 3.04
C SER A 57 5.41 -6.13 2.71
N ALA A 58 4.14 -6.18 3.09
CA ALA A 58 3.28 -7.34 2.86
C ALA A 58 3.07 -7.61 1.37
N TYR A 59 3.00 -6.56 0.56
CA TYR A 59 2.74 -6.70 -0.88
C TYR A 59 3.99 -6.57 -1.74
N SER A 60 5.18 -6.52 -1.14
CA SER A 60 6.41 -6.30 -1.91
C SER A 60 6.64 -7.37 -2.99
N ALA A 61 6.26 -8.61 -2.71
CA ALA A 61 6.43 -9.71 -3.66
C ALA A 61 5.40 -9.68 -4.80
N GLU A 62 4.37 -8.85 -4.69
CA GLU A 62 3.30 -8.76 -5.68
C GLU A 62 3.59 -7.72 -6.77
N GLY A 63 4.74 -7.10 -6.74
CA GLY A 63 5.09 -6.09 -7.72
C GLY A 63 4.40 -4.75 -7.50
N VAL A 64 4.04 -4.46 -6.28
CA VAL A 64 3.36 -3.20 -5.94
C VAL A 64 4.15 -2.41 -4.92
N SER A 65 4.18 -1.10 -5.09
CA SER A 65 4.82 -0.16 -4.17
C SER A 65 3.75 0.76 -3.60
N ILE A 66 3.68 0.86 -2.28
CA ILE A 66 2.69 1.65 -1.59
C ILE A 66 3.41 2.66 -0.69
N THR A 67 3.16 3.95 -0.92
CA THR A 67 3.76 5.03 -0.16
C THR A 67 2.70 6.05 0.21
N SER A 68 3.03 6.91 1.17
CA SER A 68 2.13 7.99 1.57
C SER A 68 2.92 9.24 1.92
N ASP A 69 2.26 10.38 1.82
CA ASP A 69 2.77 11.65 2.32
C ASP A 69 1.62 12.43 2.99
N ASP A 70 1.82 13.72 3.25
CA ASP A 70 0.81 14.54 3.93
C ASP A 70 -0.49 14.70 3.15
N ARG A 71 -0.48 14.43 1.85
CA ARG A 71 -1.58 14.74 0.95
C ARG A 71 -2.22 13.53 0.33
N GLN A 72 -1.46 12.44 0.15
CA GLN A 72 -1.95 11.32 -0.64
C GLN A 72 -1.30 10.00 -0.24
N ILE A 73 -2.00 8.93 -0.60
CA ILE A 73 -1.47 7.57 -0.61
C ILE A 73 -1.28 7.21 -2.08
N VAL A 74 -0.11 6.70 -2.45
CA VAL A 74 0.22 6.37 -3.83
C VAL A 74 0.50 4.88 -3.95
N VAL A 75 -0.17 4.23 -4.88
CA VAL A 75 0.06 2.82 -5.24
C VAL A 75 0.58 2.77 -6.66
N ARG A 76 1.75 2.17 -6.84
CA ARG A 76 2.42 2.11 -8.14
C ARG A 76 2.89 0.69 -8.43
N LEU A 77 3.18 0.45 -9.70
CA LEU A 77 3.91 -0.74 -10.10
C LEU A 77 5.34 -0.63 -9.54
N ARG A 78 5.78 -1.68 -8.84
CA ARG A 78 7.15 -1.74 -8.34
C ARG A 78 8.05 -2.15 -9.50
N THR A 79 8.98 -1.31 -9.87
CA THR A 79 9.92 -1.60 -10.92
C THR A 79 11.24 -2.09 -10.34
N GLY A 80 11.69 -2.93 -10.90
CA GLY A 80 12.82 -3.30 -10.55
C GLY A 80 13.61 -3.99 -9.74
N GLY A 81 13.64 -3.77 -9.77
CA GLY A 81 14.18 -4.13 -9.21
C GLY A 81 14.59 -4.11 -8.76
N ASP A 82 14.17 -4.28 -9.01
CA ASP A 82 14.46 -4.20 -8.65
C ASP A 82 14.97 -4.22 -8.39
N GLY A 83 15.26 -4.42 -8.68
CA GLY A 83 15.99 -4.47 -8.51
C GLY A 83 16.43 -4.30 -8.67
N VAL A 84 16.53 -4.58 -8.95
CA VAL A 84 17.25 -4.28 -9.12
C VAL A 84 17.60 -3.76 -9.11
N GLY A 85 17.75 -3.98 -9.31
CA GLY A 85 18.44 -3.46 -9.32
C GLY A 85 18.62 -2.88 -9.29
N GLY A 86 18.77 -3.07 -9.38
CA GLY A 86 19.31 -2.46 -9.44
C GLY A 86 19.32 -1.79 -9.44
N GLY A 87 19.44 -1.94 -9.51
CA GLY A 87 19.86 -1.26 -9.56
C GLY A 87 19.80 -0.57 -9.56
N ALA A 88 19.87 -0.78 -9.63
CA ALA A 88 20.19 -0.10 -9.61
C ALA A 88 20.19 0.57 -9.65
N ASP A 89 20.21 0.26 -9.66
CA ASP A 89 20.51 0.82 -9.66
C ASP A 89 20.67 1.32 -9.85
N THR A 90 20.73 1.05 -10.13
CA THR A 90 21.15 1.38 -10.25
C THR A 90 21.28 1.67 -10.39
N PRO A 91 21.45 1.45 -10.73
CA PRO A 91 21.89 1.64 -10.70
C PRO A 91 22.05 2.02 -10.43
#